data_0862329daeb74066338a3e40cf89d9d9
#
_entry.id   0862329daeb74066338a3e40cf89d9d9
#
_cell.length_a   1.000
_cell.length_b   1.000
_cell.length_c   1.000
_cell.angle_alpha   90.00
_cell.angle_beta   90.00
_cell.angle_gamma   90.00
#
_symmetry.space_group_name_H-M   'P 1'
#
loop_
_entity.id
_entity.type
_entity.pdbx_description
1 polymer ?
#
loop_
_entity_poly.entity_id
_entity_poly.type
_entity_poly.pdbx_seq_one_letter_code
_entity_poly.pdbx_strand_id
1 'polypeptide(L)'
;MRFRYRAGRQITFPANPINTFRGALGYQLVRIACIQRKTGATGCSGCPVFEKCAYSQCYETGPGHIGQGEGMANEDVPHLMVIDGGFAGMQTLTEGSLFDFTVQLYGRAAESSPYIIVAARNAGMSGLTSQRVPCDLEEVIDDSTAKTVWSAHTDEIQLPRGNSLDLSEPGLLPHDSGEMKLRFVTPVAFKDKASGSITLEPEFSRIIGSLLRRYSAFEASDGRQLNWNFAALTRIARQVRIANLKLEPIYWERFSTRQQQRVPIAGVIGQATYIGPVNMFQNLIQAGEIIRCGRSTTFGQGKISVISTTRLSERESSDVFIDS
;
A
#
# COMPACT_ATOMS: atom_id res chain seq x y z
N MET A 1 9.37 7.58 -1.34
CA MET A 1 10.17 8.33 -2.35
C MET A 1 9.28 8.71 -3.50
N ARG A 2 9.34 9.95 -3.94
CA ARG A 2 8.61 10.49 -5.11
C ARG A 2 9.57 10.62 -6.27
N PHE A 3 9.18 10.06 -7.40
CA PHE A 3 9.95 10.00 -8.64
C PHE A 3 9.34 10.99 -9.61
N ARG A 4 10.10 12.00 -10.02
CA ARG A 4 9.68 13.03 -10.96
C ARG A 4 10.26 12.77 -12.34
N TYR A 5 9.38 12.68 -13.31
CA TYR A 5 9.74 12.47 -14.72
C TYR A 5 9.33 13.63 -15.60
N ARG A 6 10.08 13.80 -16.68
CA ARG A 6 9.71 14.63 -17.82
C ARG A 6 9.37 13.75 -19.01
N ALA A 7 8.22 13.98 -19.62
CA ALA A 7 7.81 13.26 -20.83
C ALA A 7 8.63 13.70 -22.04
N GLY A 8 9.30 12.77 -22.70
CA GLY A 8 10.11 13.04 -23.91
C GLY A 8 9.28 13.27 -25.16
N ARG A 9 7.99 12.91 -25.14
CA ARG A 9 6.96 13.19 -26.14
C ARG A 9 5.59 13.02 -25.53
N GLN A 10 4.52 13.27 -26.29
CA GLN A 10 3.16 13.02 -25.81
C GLN A 10 3.01 11.59 -25.29
N ILE A 11 2.46 11.44 -24.08
CA ILE A 11 2.24 10.17 -23.41
C ILE A 11 0.82 10.08 -22.85
N THR A 12 0.17 8.92 -23.06
CA THR A 12 -1.15 8.66 -22.49
C THR A 12 -1.06 7.56 -21.45
N PHE A 13 -1.43 7.88 -20.22
CA PHE A 13 -1.56 6.93 -19.13
C PHE A 13 -2.97 6.36 -19.05
N PRO A 14 -3.12 5.05 -18.75
CA PRO A 14 -4.42 4.44 -18.49
C PRO A 14 -5.03 5.01 -17.20
N ALA A 15 -6.31 4.75 -16.98
CA ALA A 15 -7.03 5.20 -15.78
C ALA A 15 -6.37 4.75 -14.45
N ASN A 16 -5.65 3.65 -14.45
CA ASN A 16 -4.79 3.22 -13.35
C ASN A 16 -3.34 3.08 -13.83
N PRO A 17 -2.52 4.13 -13.75
CA PRO A 17 -1.14 4.13 -14.22
C PRO A 17 -0.19 3.31 -13.33
N ILE A 18 -0.60 2.95 -12.12
CA ILE A 18 0.22 2.21 -11.15
C ILE A 18 0.70 0.88 -11.73
N ASN A 19 -0.14 0.19 -12.50
CA ASN A 19 0.25 -1.04 -13.18
C ASN A 19 1.40 -0.81 -14.17
N THR A 20 1.38 0.33 -14.89
CA THR A 20 2.44 0.71 -15.82
C THR A 20 3.77 0.90 -15.08
N PHE A 21 3.76 1.69 -14.00
CA PHE A 21 4.96 1.93 -13.19
C PHE A 21 5.45 0.65 -12.52
N ARG A 22 4.54 -0.12 -11.92
CA ARG A 22 4.89 -1.38 -11.26
C ARG A 22 5.51 -2.37 -12.25
N GLY A 23 4.91 -2.51 -13.43
CA GLY A 23 5.42 -3.40 -14.47
C GLY A 23 6.79 -2.98 -14.98
N ALA A 24 6.97 -1.69 -15.26
CA ALA A 24 8.23 -1.13 -15.74
C ALA A 24 9.36 -1.28 -14.70
N LEU A 25 9.10 -0.94 -13.43
CA LEU A 25 10.05 -1.12 -12.33
C LEU A 25 10.42 -2.59 -12.13
N GLY A 26 9.43 -3.49 -12.09
CA GLY A 26 9.66 -4.92 -11.89
C GLY A 26 10.52 -5.53 -12.99
N TYR A 27 10.24 -5.15 -14.24
CA TYR A 27 11.05 -5.60 -15.38
C TYR A 27 12.50 -5.14 -15.24
N GLN A 28 12.75 -3.89 -14.87
CA GLN A 28 14.11 -3.38 -14.70
C GLN A 28 14.80 -3.97 -13.48
N LEU A 29 14.09 -4.17 -12.35
CA LEU A 29 14.66 -4.82 -11.18
C LEU A 29 15.13 -6.23 -11.47
N VAL A 30 14.35 -7.03 -12.21
CA VAL A 30 14.80 -8.36 -12.66
C VAL A 30 16.09 -8.24 -13.50
N ARG A 31 16.20 -7.22 -14.35
CA ARG A 31 17.41 -7.03 -15.17
C ARG A 31 18.64 -6.67 -14.36
N ILE A 32 18.47 -5.94 -13.26
CA ILE A 32 19.57 -5.42 -12.43
C ILE A 32 19.98 -6.45 -11.36
N ALA A 33 18.98 -7.04 -10.68
CA ALA A 33 19.21 -7.78 -9.45
C ALA A 33 19.11 -9.31 -9.59
N CYS A 34 18.45 -9.84 -10.65
CA CYS A 34 18.20 -11.26 -10.74
C CYS A 34 19.41 -12.05 -11.27
N ILE A 35 20.00 -12.88 -10.40
CA ILE A 35 21.10 -13.76 -10.78
C ILE A 35 20.64 -14.98 -11.58
N GLN A 36 19.38 -15.42 -11.42
CA GLN A 36 18.83 -16.60 -12.10
C GLN A 36 18.28 -16.30 -13.51
N ARG A 37 18.22 -15.06 -13.92
CA ARG A 37 17.72 -14.67 -15.25
C ARG A 37 18.45 -15.36 -16.40
N LYS A 38 19.76 -15.60 -16.22
CA LYS A 38 20.61 -16.26 -17.23
C LYS A 38 20.43 -17.78 -17.26
N THR A 39 19.84 -18.37 -16.23
CA THR A 39 19.69 -19.82 -16.09
C THR A 39 18.35 -20.36 -16.60
N GLY A 40 17.44 -19.45 -17.05
CA GLY A 40 16.11 -19.84 -17.49
C GLY A 40 15.15 -20.27 -16.37
N ALA A 41 15.54 -20.15 -15.11
CA ALA A 41 14.69 -20.48 -13.99
C ALA A 41 13.47 -19.55 -13.92
N THR A 42 12.30 -20.14 -13.77
CA THR A 42 11.03 -19.41 -13.64
C THR A 42 10.68 -19.26 -12.17
N GLY A 43 10.66 -18.01 -11.69
CA GLY A 43 10.29 -17.67 -10.31
C GLY A 43 11.47 -17.57 -9.36
N CYS A 44 11.19 -17.14 -8.12
CA CYS A 44 12.19 -16.89 -7.09
C CYS A 44 12.32 -18.03 -6.07
N SER A 45 11.51 -19.09 -6.19
CA SER A 45 11.55 -20.25 -5.29
C SER A 45 12.91 -20.96 -5.38
N GLY A 46 13.55 -21.20 -4.22
CA GLY A 46 14.87 -21.85 -4.17
C GLY A 46 16.05 -20.99 -4.62
N CYS A 47 15.84 -19.69 -4.86
CA CYS A 47 16.93 -18.79 -5.20
C CYS A 47 17.85 -18.55 -3.97
N PRO A 48 19.18 -18.78 -4.07
CA PRO A 48 20.08 -18.64 -2.92
C PRO A 48 20.20 -17.23 -2.38
N VAL A 49 19.86 -16.21 -3.17
CA VAL A 49 19.86 -14.79 -2.73
C VAL A 49 18.46 -14.25 -2.49
N PHE A 50 17.45 -15.12 -2.39
CA PHE A 50 16.06 -14.72 -2.26
C PHE A 50 15.82 -13.67 -1.17
N GLU A 51 16.38 -13.87 0.02
CA GLU A 51 16.18 -13.01 1.18
C GLU A 51 16.83 -11.62 1.05
N LYS A 52 17.87 -11.49 0.20
CA LYS A 52 18.63 -10.25 0.00
C LYS A 52 18.39 -9.62 -1.36
N CYS A 53 17.59 -10.25 -2.21
CA CYS A 53 17.33 -9.76 -3.56
C CYS A 53 16.32 -8.62 -3.56
N ALA A 54 16.69 -7.47 -4.11
CA ALA A 54 15.79 -6.31 -4.21
C ALA A 54 14.48 -6.62 -4.96
N TYR A 55 14.53 -7.49 -5.98
CA TYR A 55 13.32 -7.90 -6.68
C TYR A 55 12.40 -8.72 -5.78
N SER A 56 12.93 -9.75 -5.10
CA SER A 56 12.10 -10.61 -4.25
C SER A 56 11.51 -9.83 -3.08
N GLN A 57 12.27 -8.95 -2.44
CA GLN A 57 11.78 -8.12 -1.33
C GLN A 57 10.60 -7.21 -1.72
N CYS A 58 10.59 -6.70 -2.96
CA CYS A 58 9.57 -5.77 -3.43
C CYS A 58 8.39 -6.44 -4.15
N TYR A 59 8.62 -7.59 -4.81
CA TYR A 59 7.67 -8.19 -5.73
C TYR A 59 7.18 -9.58 -5.37
N GLU A 60 7.90 -10.30 -4.51
CA GLU A 60 7.51 -11.65 -4.11
C GLU A 60 7.03 -11.65 -2.65
N THR A 61 6.10 -12.55 -2.36
CA THR A 61 5.65 -12.86 -1.00
C THR A 61 5.81 -14.36 -0.83
N GLY A 62 6.70 -14.82 0.01
CA GLY A 62 6.95 -16.24 0.15
C GLY A 62 7.41 -16.63 1.55
N PRO A 63 7.43 -17.95 1.84
CA PRO A 63 8.01 -18.45 3.07
C PRO A 63 9.49 -17.99 3.16
N GLY A 64 9.85 -17.33 4.25
CA GLY A 64 11.16 -16.75 4.48
C GLY A 64 11.23 -15.23 4.39
N HIS A 65 10.24 -14.56 3.78
CA HIS A 65 10.19 -13.09 3.75
C HIS A 65 9.58 -12.46 4.98
N ILE A 66 8.70 -13.19 5.63
CA ILE A 66 8.05 -12.72 6.85
C ILE A 66 8.13 -13.89 7.81
N GLY A 67 8.69 -13.66 8.98
CA GLY A 67 8.59 -14.62 10.07
C GLY A 67 7.14 -15.07 10.13
N GLN A 68 6.89 -16.35 9.87
CA GLN A 68 5.55 -16.91 9.85
C GLN A 68 4.96 -16.69 11.25
N GLY A 69 4.19 -15.61 11.41
CA GLY A 69 3.24 -15.55 12.50
C GLY A 69 2.31 -16.75 12.35
N GLU A 70 2.18 -17.55 13.37
CA GLU A 70 1.30 -18.72 13.39
C GLU A 70 -0.08 -18.32 12.81
N GLY A 71 -0.47 -18.95 11.68
CA GLY A 71 -1.80 -18.81 11.10
C GLY A 71 -1.98 -17.88 9.91
N MET A 72 -0.92 -17.28 9.33
CA MET A 72 -1.05 -16.57 8.05
C MET A 72 -0.86 -17.51 6.86
N ALA A 73 -1.87 -17.59 5.98
CA ALA A 73 -1.69 -18.20 4.67
C ALA A 73 -0.77 -17.32 3.81
N ASN A 74 0.08 -17.92 2.97
CA ASN A 74 1.03 -17.22 2.09
C ASN A 74 0.38 -16.14 1.20
N GLU A 75 -0.91 -16.28 0.89
CA GLU A 75 -1.68 -15.32 0.09
C GLU A 75 -2.02 -14.01 0.82
N ASP A 76 -1.97 -14.00 2.14
CA ASP A 76 -2.34 -12.86 2.98
C ASP A 76 -1.14 -12.01 3.41
N VAL A 77 0.08 -12.41 3.01
CA VAL A 77 1.31 -11.68 3.34
C VAL A 77 1.40 -10.39 2.51
N PRO A 78 1.43 -9.20 3.14
CA PRO A 78 1.52 -7.96 2.41
C PRO A 78 2.91 -7.76 1.78
N HIS A 79 2.94 -7.28 0.55
CA HIS A 79 4.18 -6.85 -0.06
C HIS A 79 4.79 -5.66 0.68
N LEU A 80 6.11 -5.63 0.74
CA LEU A 80 6.86 -4.54 1.38
C LEU A 80 7.03 -3.31 0.48
N MET A 81 6.41 -3.30 -0.69
CA MET A 81 6.41 -2.17 -1.63
C MET A 81 5.00 -1.82 -2.06
N VAL A 82 4.69 -0.54 -2.04
CA VAL A 82 3.47 0.05 -2.59
C VAL A 82 3.84 1.16 -3.56
N ILE A 83 3.15 1.20 -4.71
CA ILE A 83 3.28 2.30 -5.66
C ILE A 83 1.99 3.12 -5.60
N ASP A 84 2.15 4.44 -5.51
CA ASP A 84 1.08 5.42 -5.59
C ASP A 84 1.31 6.29 -6.83
N GLY A 85 0.29 6.48 -7.63
CA GLY A 85 0.36 7.35 -8.80
C GLY A 85 -0.61 8.51 -8.63
N GLY A 86 -0.13 9.72 -8.83
CA GLY A 86 -0.91 10.95 -8.62
C GLY A 86 -2.04 11.20 -9.63
N PHE A 87 -2.44 10.19 -10.43
CA PHE A 87 -3.45 10.37 -11.47
C PHE A 87 -4.78 9.74 -11.09
N ALA A 88 -5.84 10.51 -11.26
CA ALA A 88 -7.21 10.02 -11.25
C ALA A 88 -7.73 10.01 -12.71
N GLY A 89 -8.03 8.80 -13.22
CA GLY A 89 -8.51 8.64 -14.58
C GLY A 89 -7.41 8.56 -15.65
N MET A 90 -7.83 8.38 -16.91
CA MET A 90 -6.93 8.40 -18.06
C MET A 90 -6.44 9.81 -18.32
N GLN A 91 -5.14 9.99 -18.49
CA GLN A 91 -4.52 11.29 -18.73
C GLN A 91 -3.57 11.25 -19.92
N THR A 92 -3.63 12.29 -20.74
CA THR A 92 -2.67 12.53 -21.80
C THR A 92 -1.84 13.76 -21.45
N LEU A 93 -0.54 13.59 -21.39
CA LEU A 93 0.43 14.64 -21.13
C LEU A 93 1.17 14.98 -22.42
N THR A 94 1.45 16.26 -22.64
CA THR A 94 2.25 16.74 -23.77
C THR A 94 3.75 16.49 -23.52
N GLU A 95 4.54 16.61 -24.58
CA GLU A 95 6.01 16.62 -24.48
C GLU A 95 6.49 17.68 -23.48
N GLY A 96 7.50 17.36 -22.70
CA GLY A 96 8.05 18.24 -21.68
C GLY A 96 7.25 18.31 -20.36
N SER A 97 6.03 17.75 -20.31
CA SER A 97 5.22 17.73 -19.08
C SER A 97 5.90 16.96 -17.98
N LEU A 98 5.83 17.50 -16.77
CA LEU A 98 6.27 16.81 -15.55
C LEU A 98 5.15 15.95 -14.99
N PHE A 99 5.52 14.78 -14.47
CA PHE A 99 4.62 13.91 -13.74
C PHE A 99 5.38 13.13 -12.66
N ASP A 100 4.67 12.79 -11.59
CA ASP A 100 5.25 12.12 -10.45
C ASP A 100 4.54 10.79 -10.19
N PHE A 101 5.27 9.81 -9.64
CA PHE A 101 4.69 8.71 -8.89
C PHE A 101 5.52 8.45 -7.63
N THR A 102 4.91 7.79 -6.65
CA THR A 102 5.55 7.53 -5.36
C THR A 102 5.75 6.03 -5.16
N VAL A 103 6.91 5.64 -4.66
CA VAL A 103 7.18 4.29 -4.17
C VAL A 103 7.39 4.36 -2.67
N GLN A 104 6.59 3.59 -1.93
CA GLN A 104 6.72 3.37 -0.50
C GLN A 104 7.35 2.00 -0.29
N LEU A 105 8.43 1.96 0.48
CA LEU A 105 9.14 0.74 0.88
C LEU A 105 9.02 0.58 2.39
N TYR A 106 8.70 -0.62 2.85
CA TYR A 106 8.49 -0.93 4.25
C TYR A 106 9.52 -1.93 4.76
N GLY A 107 9.91 -1.77 6.04
CA GLY A 107 10.85 -2.66 6.68
C GLY A 107 12.13 -2.82 5.87
N ARG A 108 12.65 -4.02 5.83
CA ARG A 108 13.90 -4.32 5.11
C ARG A 108 13.90 -4.00 3.60
N ALA A 109 12.72 -3.88 2.97
CA ALA A 109 12.68 -3.47 1.57
C ALA A 109 13.20 -2.03 1.36
N ALA A 110 13.27 -1.21 2.42
CA ALA A 110 13.85 0.13 2.35
C ALA A 110 15.34 0.11 1.92
N GLU A 111 16.07 -0.96 2.25
CA GLU A 111 17.45 -1.17 1.81
C GLU A 111 17.58 -1.32 0.29
N SER A 112 16.47 -1.69 -0.39
CA SER A 112 16.43 -1.80 -1.85
C SER A 112 16.24 -0.46 -2.56
N SER A 113 16.16 0.67 -1.84
CA SER A 113 15.95 2.00 -2.43
C SER A 113 16.93 2.36 -3.55
N PRO A 114 18.24 2.08 -3.50
CA PRO A 114 19.15 2.37 -4.61
C PRO A 114 18.79 1.59 -5.88
N TYR A 115 18.40 0.32 -5.73
CA TYR A 115 17.98 -0.51 -6.86
C TYR A 115 16.67 0.00 -7.49
N ILE A 116 15.75 0.51 -6.67
CA ILE A 116 14.50 1.10 -7.14
C ILE A 116 14.78 2.38 -7.93
N ILE A 117 15.71 3.23 -7.48
CA ILE A 117 16.11 4.45 -8.18
C ILE A 117 16.72 4.13 -9.56
N VAL A 118 17.67 3.19 -9.60
CA VAL A 118 18.28 2.76 -10.87
C VAL A 118 17.25 2.10 -11.79
N ALA A 119 16.34 1.27 -11.25
CA ALA A 119 15.26 0.65 -12.01
C ALA A 119 14.31 1.69 -12.59
N ALA A 120 13.97 2.71 -11.84
CA ALA A 120 13.11 3.80 -12.28
C ALA A 120 13.75 4.59 -13.41
N ARG A 121 15.02 4.98 -13.29
CA ARG A 121 15.79 5.62 -14.35
C ARG A 121 15.77 4.78 -15.64
N ASN A 122 16.12 3.51 -15.54
CA ASN A 122 16.13 2.60 -16.68
C ASN A 122 14.74 2.38 -17.29
N ALA A 123 13.68 2.40 -16.46
CA ALA A 123 12.30 2.30 -16.93
C ALA A 123 11.91 3.49 -17.78
N GLY A 124 12.26 4.71 -17.35
CA GLY A 124 12.06 5.92 -18.14
C GLY A 124 12.80 5.89 -19.48
N MET A 125 14.08 5.53 -19.46
CA MET A 125 14.91 5.40 -20.66
C MET A 125 14.38 4.33 -21.65
N SER A 126 13.86 3.22 -21.13
CA SER A 126 13.27 2.13 -21.92
C SER A 126 11.88 2.47 -22.47
N GLY A 127 11.29 3.52 -21.96
CA GLY A 127 9.97 4.02 -22.31
C GLY A 127 8.84 3.44 -21.44
N LEU A 128 7.95 4.34 -21.02
CA LEU A 128 6.76 4.02 -20.24
C LEU A 128 5.54 3.82 -21.15
N THR A 129 4.51 3.18 -20.60
CA THR A 129 3.28 2.77 -21.28
C THR A 129 3.48 1.74 -22.39
N SER A 130 2.39 1.29 -23.02
CA SER A 130 2.44 0.39 -24.19
C SER A 130 3.09 1.05 -25.41
N GLN A 131 3.07 2.38 -25.46
CA GLN A 131 3.69 3.18 -26.53
C GLN A 131 5.21 3.33 -26.36
N ARG A 132 5.77 2.87 -25.24
CA ARG A 132 7.20 2.99 -24.90
C ARG A 132 7.73 4.41 -25.08
N VAL A 133 7.01 5.37 -24.50
CA VAL A 133 7.42 6.78 -24.54
C VAL A 133 8.62 6.98 -23.61
N PRO A 134 9.78 7.42 -24.12
CA PRO A 134 10.91 7.78 -23.28
C PRO A 134 10.53 8.91 -22.33
N CYS A 135 10.96 8.76 -21.08
CA CYS A 135 10.72 9.75 -20.03
C CYS A 135 11.99 9.89 -19.21
N ASP A 136 12.44 11.10 -19.03
CA ASP A 136 13.66 11.37 -18.26
C ASP A 136 13.32 11.46 -16.78
N LEU A 137 13.94 10.62 -15.95
CA LEU A 137 13.88 10.78 -14.51
C LEU A 137 14.75 11.99 -14.14
N GLU A 138 14.14 13.03 -13.58
CA GLU A 138 14.85 14.27 -13.22
C GLU A 138 15.36 14.24 -11.79
N GLU A 139 14.51 13.80 -10.87
CA GLU A 139 14.86 13.73 -9.45
C GLU A 139 14.04 12.68 -8.71
N VAL A 140 14.59 12.22 -7.59
CA VAL A 140 13.91 11.40 -6.60
C VAL A 140 13.98 12.11 -5.26
N ILE A 141 12.83 12.30 -4.63
CA ILE A 141 12.68 13.02 -3.37
C ILE A 141 12.23 12.05 -2.29
N ASP A 142 12.86 12.09 -1.13
CA ASP A 142 12.35 11.44 0.08
C ASP A 142 11.21 12.30 0.64
N ASP A 143 9.95 11.83 0.50
CA ASP A 143 8.77 12.58 0.93
C ASP A 143 8.74 12.78 2.47
N SER A 144 9.46 11.97 3.24
CA SER A 144 9.49 12.08 4.70
C SER A 144 10.33 13.28 5.17
N THR A 145 11.36 13.62 4.41
CA THR A 145 12.31 14.69 4.75
C THR A 145 12.28 15.86 3.78
N ALA A 146 11.53 15.72 2.67
CA ALA A 146 11.53 16.62 1.51
C ALA A 146 12.93 16.85 0.89
N LYS A 147 13.86 15.91 1.09
CA LYS A 147 15.22 15.99 0.54
C LYS A 147 15.33 15.20 -0.75
N THR A 148 16.05 15.76 -1.71
CA THR A 148 16.43 15.05 -2.93
C THR A 148 17.45 13.96 -2.57
N VAL A 149 17.14 12.72 -2.92
CA VAL A 149 18.03 11.55 -2.70
C VAL A 149 18.73 11.11 -3.98
N TRP A 150 18.28 11.60 -5.12
CA TRP A 150 18.94 11.46 -6.41
C TRP A 150 18.48 12.55 -7.38
N SER A 151 19.38 13.02 -8.21
CA SER A 151 19.05 13.92 -9.33
C SER A 151 19.87 13.59 -10.56
N ALA A 152 19.33 13.89 -11.74
CA ALA A 152 20.03 13.70 -13.01
C ALA A 152 21.28 14.58 -13.16
N HIS A 153 21.39 15.65 -12.38
CA HIS A 153 22.56 16.56 -12.42
C HIS A 153 23.77 16.00 -11.69
N THR A 154 23.56 15.32 -10.57
CA THR A 154 24.67 14.78 -9.75
C THR A 154 24.93 13.31 -10.00
N ASP A 155 23.90 12.57 -10.41
CA ASP A 155 23.87 11.10 -10.57
C ASP A 155 24.36 10.32 -9.31
N GLU A 156 24.32 10.98 -8.15
CA GLU A 156 24.67 10.40 -6.87
C GLU A 156 23.41 9.97 -6.11
N ILE A 157 23.44 8.78 -5.54
CA ILE A 157 22.35 8.26 -4.72
C ILE A 157 22.66 8.48 -3.25
N GLN A 158 21.78 9.22 -2.56
CA GLN A 158 21.75 9.31 -1.11
C GLN A 158 20.66 8.37 -0.59
N LEU A 159 20.93 7.70 0.52
CA LEU A 159 19.94 6.81 1.11
C LEU A 159 18.79 7.64 1.72
N PRO A 160 17.52 7.33 1.42
CA PRO A 160 16.41 7.96 2.09
C PRO A 160 16.44 7.62 3.58
N ARG A 161 16.09 8.58 4.44
CA ARG A 161 16.06 8.33 5.89
C ARG A 161 14.82 7.56 6.32
N GLY A 162 13.70 7.75 5.62
CA GLY A 162 12.43 7.16 5.99
C GLY A 162 11.88 7.68 7.32
N ASN A 163 10.71 7.20 7.71
CA ASN A 163 10.12 7.42 9.03
C ASN A 163 9.97 6.08 9.73
N SER A 164 10.29 6.02 11.01
CA SER A 164 9.91 4.90 11.85
C SER A 164 8.41 5.01 12.19
N LEU A 165 7.71 3.89 12.09
CA LEU A 165 6.34 3.74 12.54
C LEU A 165 6.36 2.80 13.74
N ASP A 166 6.46 3.38 14.93
CA ASP A 166 6.43 2.64 16.18
C ASP A 166 5.07 2.84 16.86
N LEU A 167 4.30 1.76 16.93
CA LEU A 167 2.97 1.76 17.53
C LEU A 167 2.98 0.94 18.82
N SER A 168 2.45 1.54 19.88
CA SER A 168 2.08 0.79 21.09
C SER A 168 0.77 0.03 20.87
N GLU A 169 0.60 -1.09 21.58
CA GLU A 169 -0.65 -1.84 21.57
C GLU A 169 -1.81 -0.93 22.00
N PRO A 170 -2.93 -0.89 21.26
CA PRO A 170 -4.14 -0.21 21.72
C PRO A 170 -4.61 -0.79 23.05
N GLY A 171 -4.98 0.05 24.00
CA GLY A 171 -5.52 -0.38 25.28
C GLY A 171 -6.73 -1.30 25.10
N LEU A 172 -6.79 -2.41 25.87
CA LEU A 172 -7.87 -3.40 25.72
C LEU A 172 -9.17 -3.02 26.47
N LEU A 173 -9.13 -1.95 27.26
CA LEU A 173 -10.33 -1.45 27.95
C LEU A 173 -11.07 -0.52 26.97
N PRO A 174 -12.35 -0.77 26.69
CA PRO A 174 -13.16 0.14 25.91
C PRO A 174 -13.32 1.43 26.72
N HIS A 175 -12.54 2.42 26.33
CA HIS A 175 -12.65 3.78 26.85
C HIS A 175 -13.51 4.59 25.90
N ASP A 176 -14.26 5.50 26.43
CA ASP A 176 -15.02 6.56 25.77
C ASP A 176 -15.47 6.28 24.33
N SER A 177 -16.75 6.17 24.13
CA SER A 177 -17.33 6.21 22.78
C SER A 177 -16.93 7.46 22.07
N GLY A 178 -16.63 7.32 20.78
CA GLY A 178 -16.24 8.42 19.91
C GLY A 178 -16.84 8.27 18.54
N GLU A 179 -16.73 9.33 17.77
CA GLU A 179 -17.02 9.34 16.35
C GLU A 179 -15.71 9.48 15.57
N MET A 180 -15.54 8.65 14.53
CA MET A 180 -14.42 8.74 13.59
C MET A 180 -14.95 8.77 12.16
N LYS A 181 -14.52 9.76 11.40
CA LYS A 181 -14.84 9.89 9.99
C LYS A 181 -13.62 9.59 9.15
N LEU A 182 -13.73 8.59 8.29
CA LEU A 182 -12.69 8.16 7.37
C LEU A 182 -13.07 8.50 5.92
N ARG A 183 -12.05 8.85 5.12
CA ARG A 183 -12.13 8.91 3.68
C ARG A 183 -11.37 7.74 3.08
N PHE A 184 -12.00 7.03 2.16
CA PHE A 184 -11.36 6.06 1.27
C PHE A 184 -10.90 6.79 0.02
N VAL A 185 -9.59 7.13 0.00
CA VAL A 185 -8.99 7.98 -1.05
C VAL A 185 -8.78 7.19 -2.32
N THR A 186 -8.38 5.92 -2.19
CA THR A 186 -8.30 4.96 -3.28
C THR A 186 -9.19 3.77 -2.95
N PRO A 187 -9.62 2.98 -3.95
CA PRO A 187 -10.57 1.90 -3.72
C PRO A 187 -10.14 0.94 -2.62
N VAL A 188 -11.07 0.64 -1.74
CA VAL A 188 -10.91 -0.30 -0.63
C VAL A 188 -11.85 -1.48 -0.82
N ALA A 189 -11.33 -2.69 -0.69
CA ALA A 189 -12.09 -3.93 -0.67
C ALA A 189 -11.47 -4.90 0.32
N PHE A 190 -12.29 -5.79 0.88
CA PHE A 190 -11.84 -6.79 1.85
C PHE A 190 -12.19 -8.20 1.37
N LYS A 191 -11.46 -9.21 1.86
CA LYS A 191 -11.83 -10.61 1.69
C LYS A 191 -12.72 -11.01 2.86
N ASP A 192 -13.91 -11.48 2.57
CA ASP A 192 -14.73 -12.14 3.58
C ASP A 192 -14.10 -13.50 3.90
N LYS A 193 -13.81 -13.74 5.20
CA LYS A 193 -13.12 -14.95 5.62
C LYS A 193 -14.01 -16.21 5.53
N ALA A 194 -15.32 -16.04 5.70
CA ALA A 194 -16.24 -17.18 5.71
C ALA A 194 -16.54 -17.66 4.30
N SER A 195 -16.85 -16.75 3.39
CA SER A 195 -17.21 -17.07 1.99
C SER A 195 -16.01 -17.08 1.04
N GLY A 196 -14.88 -16.47 1.43
CA GLY A 196 -13.74 -16.24 0.56
C GLY A 196 -13.99 -15.16 -0.52
N SER A 197 -15.20 -14.61 -0.59
CA SER A 197 -15.60 -13.59 -1.56
C SER A 197 -15.03 -12.20 -1.23
N ILE A 198 -15.10 -11.30 -2.20
CA ILE A 198 -14.74 -9.89 -2.00
C ILE A 198 -15.97 -9.15 -1.47
N THR A 199 -15.80 -8.42 -0.38
CA THR A 199 -16.81 -7.50 0.15
C THR A 199 -16.35 -6.06 -0.01
N LEU A 200 -17.32 -5.20 -0.33
CA LEU A 200 -17.15 -3.75 -0.45
C LEU A 200 -17.63 -3.00 0.80
N GLU A 201 -18.11 -3.74 1.80
CA GLU A 201 -18.54 -3.18 3.07
C GLU A 201 -17.33 -2.88 3.96
N PRO A 202 -17.04 -1.60 4.25
CA PRO A 202 -15.90 -1.22 5.05
C PRO A 202 -16.24 -1.25 6.55
N GLU A 203 -16.66 -2.41 7.08
CA GLU A 203 -16.83 -2.60 8.52
C GLU A 203 -15.55 -2.21 9.25
N PHE A 204 -15.69 -1.51 10.37
CA PHE A 204 -14.53 -1.04 11.13
C PHE A 204 -13.61 -2.19 11.56
N SER A 205 -14.19 -3.32 11.97
CA SER A 205 -13.44 -4.53 12.32
C SER A 205 -12.60 -5.10 11.17
N ARG A 206 -13.06 -4.95 9.93
CA ARG A 206 -12.31 -5.39 8.74
C ARG A 206 -11.12 -4.47 8.47
N ILE A 207 -11.31 -3.15 8.66
CA ILE A 207 -10.23 -2.17 8.56
C ILE A 207 -9.17 -2.48 9.61
N ILE A 208 -9.55 -2.57 10.88
CA ILE A 208 -8.64 -2.87 11.98
C ILE A 208 -7.91 -4.21 11.76
N GLY A 209 -8.64 -5.27 11.44
CA GLY A 209 -8.03 -6.58 11.18
C GLY A 209 -7.05 -6.56 9.99
N SER A 210 -7.30 -5.74 8.97
CA SER A 210 -6.36 -5.55 7.86
C SER A 210 -5.10 -4.80 8.30
N LEU A 211 -5.26 -3.73 9.08
CA LEU A 211 -4.14 -2.93 9.57
C LEU A 211 -3.25 -3.71 10.54
N LEU A 212 -3.85 -4.47 11.46
CA LEU A 212 -3.12 -5.35 12.39
C LEU A 212 -2.25 -6.36 11.64
N ARG A 213 -2.80 -7.05 10.64
CA ARG A 213 -2.04 -8.01 9.82
C ARG A 213 -0.89 -7.33 9.08
N ARG A 214 -1.14 -6.16 8.48
CA ARG A 214 -0.11 -5.45 7.71
C ARG A 214 0.99 -4.93 8.59
N TYR A 215 0.64 -4.32 9.72
CA TYR A 215 1.62 -3.81 10.68
C TYR A 215 2.47 -4.95 11.25
N SER A 216 1.83 -6.05 11.69
CA SER A 216 2.55 -7.24 12.15
C SER A 216 3.51 -7.82 11.11
N ALA A 217 3.10 -7.84 9.84
CA ALA A 217 3.94 -8.35 8.79
C ALA A 217 5.16 -7.45 8.50
N PHE A 218 4.99 -6.13 8.61
CA PHE A 218 6.10 -5.20 8.45
C PHE A 218 7.09 -5.31 9.62
N GLU A 219 6.60 -5.41 10.86
CA GLU A 219 7.45 -5.67 12.03
C GLU A 219 8.20 -7.00 11.88
N ALA A 220 7.51 -8.06 11.46
CA ALA A 220 8.13 -9.35 11.24
C ALA A 220 9.20 -9.33 10.14
N SER A 221 9.04 -8.48 9.12
CA SER A 221 10.08 -8.31 8.07
C SER A 221 11.38 -7.75 8.62
N ASP A 222 11.32 -7.02 9.72
CA ASP A 222 12.48 -6.47 10.44
C ASP A 222 12.94 -7.36 11.60
N GLY A 223 12.39 -8.58 11.71
CA GLY A 223 12.71 -9.54 12.77
C GLY A 223 12.05 -9.21 14.11
N ARG A 224 11.09 -8.28 14.16
CA ARG A 224 10.33 -7.94 15.36
C ARG A 224 9.02 -8.69 15.40
N GLN A 225 8.63 -9.20 16.56
CA GLN A 225 7.36 -9.90 16.77
C GLN A 225 6.43 -9.05 17.63
N LEU A 226 5.21 -8.81 17.13
CA LEU A 226 4.17 -8.17 17.92
C LEU A 226 3.46 -9.18 18.80
N ASN A 227 3.47 -8.94 20.09
CA ASN A 227 2.75 -9.75 21.09
C ASN A 227 1.37 -9.17 21.45
N TRP A 228 0.71 -8.54 20.48
CA TRP A 228 -0.60 -7.93 20.69
C TRP A 228 -1.73 -8.95 20.67
N ASN A 229 -2.77 -8.72 21.45
CA ASN A 229 -3.95 -9.57 21.46
C ASN A 229 -4.90 -9.21 20.30
N PHE A 230 -4.58 -9.66 19.08
CA PHE A 230 -5.36 -9.38 17.87
C PHE A 230 -6.81 -9.84 17.96
N ALA A 231 -7.09 -10.95 18.66
CA ALA A 231 -8.44 -11.45 18.84
C ALA A 231 -9.29 -10.49 19.69
N ALA A 232 -8.72 -10.00 20.81
CA ALA A 232 -9.38 -9.03 21.67
C ALA A 232 -9.59 -7.70 20.94
N LEU A 233 -8.57 -7.17 20.25
CA LEU A 233 -8.68 -5.93 19.49
C LEU A 233 -9.75 -6.04 18.40
N THR A 234 -9.79 -7.14 17.65
CA THR A 234 -10.82 -7.35 16.62
C THR A 234 -12.21 -7.47 17.22
N ARG A 235 -12.35 -8.10 18.40
CA ARG A 235 -13.64 -8.20 19.11
C ARG A 235 -14.15 -6.82 19.54
N ILE A 236 -13.29 -5.95 20.06
CA ILE A 236 -13.66 -4.59 20.41
C ILE A 236 -14.02 -3.78 19.14
N ALA A 237 -13.24 -3.91 18.05
CA ALA A 237 -13.53 -3.25 16.80
C ALA A 237 -14.89 -3.62 16.19
N ARG A 238 -15.44 -4.81 16.49
CA ARG A 238 -16.81 -5.23 16.08
C ARG A 238 -17.93 -4.49 16.82
N GLN A 239 -17.63 -3.83 17.94
CA GLN A 239 -18.60 -3.02 18.67
C GLN A 239 -18.80 -1.64 18.01
N VAL A 240 -17.88 -1.26 17.10
CA VAL A 240 -17.98 -0.03 16.35
C VAL A 240 -19.00 -0.19 15.24
N ARG A 241 -19.99 0.70 15.20
CA ARG A 241 -21.06 0.72 14.21
C ARG A 241 -20.77 1.75 13.12
N ILE A 242 -21.28 1.49 11.94
CA ILE A 242 -21.31 2.45 10.84
C ILE A 242 -22.53 3.36 11.06
N ALA A 243 -22.29 4.66 11.24
CA ALA A 243 -23.33 5.67 11.39
C ALA A 243 -23.75 6.28 10.05
N ASN A 244 -22.81 6.43 9.12
CA ASN A 244 -23.11 6.99 7.80
C ASN A 244 -22.12 6.42 6.75
N LEU A 245 -22.64 6.17 5.55
CA LEU A 245 -21.89 5.76 4.37
C LEU A 245 -22.22 6.69 3.20
N LYS A 246 -21.19 7.27 2.59
CA LYS A 246 -21.24 7.96 1.31
C LYS A 246 -20.17 7.35 0.42
N LEU A 247 -20.50 6.21 -0.20
CA LEU A 247 -19.57 5.38 -0.94
C LEU A 247 -19.99 5.25 -2.39
N GLU A 248 -18.99 5.20 -3.26
CA GLU A 248 -19.14 4.93 -4.69
C GLU A 248 -18.34 3.66 -5.01
N PRO A 249 -18.98 2.62 -5.58
CA PRO A 249 -18.30 1.42 -6.02
C PRO A 249 -17.51 1.71 -7.30
N ILE A 250 -16.27 1.25 -7.32
CA ILE A 250 -15.36 1.37 -8.45
C ILE A 250 -15.00 -0.02 -8.95
N TYR A 251 -15.12 -0.23 -10.26
CA TYR A 251 -14.76 -1.46 -10.93
C TYR A 251 -13.84 -1.17 -12.10
N TRP A 252 -12.72 -1.87 -12.18
CA TRP A 252 -11.84 -1.83 -13.33
C TRP A 252 -11.12 -3.16 -13.54
N GLU A 253 -10.42 -3.28 -14.63
CA GLU A 253 -9.61 -4.44 -14.95
C GLU A 253 -8.14 -4.04 -15.08
N ARG A 254 -7.25 -4.91 -14.65
CA ARG A 254 -5.83 -4.82 -14.96
C ARG A 254 -5.39 -6.04 -15.77
N PHE A 255 -4.49 -5.85 -16.71
CA PHE A 255 -3.84 -6.97 -17.36
C PHE A 255 -2.69 -7.48 -16.48
N SER A 256 -2.71 -8.77 -16.16
CA SER A 256 -1.64 -9.46 -15.45
C SER A 256 -0.70 -10.11 -16.46
N THR A 257 0.50 -9.55 -16.64
CA THR A 257 1.52 -10.16 -17.52
C THR A 257 1.98 -11.53 -17.03
N ARG A 258 1.95 -11.80 -15.73
CA ARG A 258 2.29 -13.10 -15.13
C ARG A 258 1.23 -14.17 -15.46
N GLN A 259 -0.05 -13.81 -15.41
CA GLN A 259 -1.18 -14.71 -15.63
C GLN A 259 -1.72 -14.64 -17.06
N GLN A 260 -1.22 -13.70 -17.90
CA GLN A 260 -1.68 -13.45 -19.27
C GLN A 260 -3.20 -13.26 -19.38
N GLN A 261 -3.83 -12.66 -18.35
CA GLN A 261 -5.27 -12.45 -18.30
C GLN A 261 -5.64 -11.11 -17.66
N ARG A 262 -6.86 -10.65 -17.93
CA ARG A 262 -7.45 -9.52 -17.23
C ARG A 262 -7.93 -9.96 -15.86
N VAL A 263 -7.53 -9.22 -14.84
CA VAL A 263 -7.91 -9.45 -13.44
C VAL A 263 -8.81 -8.32 -13.00
N PRO A 264 -10.06 -8.62 -12.62
CA PRO A 264 -10.96 -7.59 -12.12
C PRO A 264 -10.46 -7.06 -10.77
N ILE A 265 -10.61 -5.77 -10.60
CA ILE A 265 -10.34 -5.05 -9.37
C ILE A 265 -11.61 -4.30 -8.99
N ALA A 266 -12.10 -4.53 -7.79
CA ALA A 266 -13.25 -3.85 -7.22
C ALA A 266 -12.89 -3.18 -5.91
N GLY A 267 -13.57 -2.09 -5.59
CA GLY A 267 -13.43 -1.40 -4.31
C GLY A 267 -14.43 -0.27 -4.19
N VAL A 268 -14.46 0.37 -3.03
CA VAL A 268 -15.25 1.57 -2.78
C VAL A 268 -14.34 2.76 -2.48
N ILE A 269 -14.72 3.93 -2.95
CA ILE A 269 -14.18 5.23 -2.57
C ILE A 269 -15.26 6.03 -1.85
N GLY A 270 -14.89 7.11 -1.15
CA GLY A 270 -15.84 7.98 -0.48
C GLY A 270 -15.56 8.13 1.00
N GLN A 271 -16.61 8.17 1.82
CA GLN A 271 -16.50 8.44 3.25
C GLN A 271 -17.39 7.52 4.06
N ALA A 272 -16.91 7.16 5.24
CA ALA A 272 -17.68 6.45 6.26
C ALA A 272 -17.51 7.11 7.63
N THR A 273 -18.59 7.16 8.40
CA THR A 273 -18.58 7.63 9.79
C THR A 273 -18.85 6.44 10.70
N TYR A 274 -18.02 6.30 11.72
CA TYR A 274 -18.02 5.20 12.68
C TYR A 274 -18.26 5.73 14.08
N ILE A 275 -19.08 5.02 14.87
CA ILE A 275 -19.40 5.36 16.25
C ILE A 275 -19.15 4.15 17.16
N GLY A 276 -18.51 4.37 18.31
CA GLY A 276 -18.17 3.36 19.28
C GLY A 276 -16.77 3.57 19.87
N PRO A 277 -16.08 2.52 20.33
CA PRO A 277 -14.75 2.62 20.92
C PRO A 277 -13.65 2.88 19.87
N VAL A 278 -13.82 3.91 19.02
CA VAL A 278 -12.92 4.23 17.90
C VAL A 278 -11.62 4.87 18.36
N ASN A 279 -11.65 5.62 19.48
CA ASN A 279 -10.51 6.42 19.94
C ASN A 279 -9.28 5.57 20.29
N MET A 280 -9.47 4.36 20.80
CA MET A 280 -8.38 3.45 21.11
C MET A 280 -7.60 2.99 19.86
N PHE A 281 -8.21 3.04 18.69
CA PHE A 281 -7.59 2.66 17.42
C PHE A 281 -7.00 3.83 16.64
N GLN A 282 -7.03 5.04 17.20
CA GLN A 282 -6.62 6.25 16.47
C GLN A 282 -5.21 6.14 15.91
N ASN A 283 -4.23 5.71 16.70
CA ASN A 283 -2.84 5.58 16.25
C ASN A 283 -2.70 4.52 15.14
N LEU A 284 -3.40 3.39 15.26
CA LEU A 284 -3.40 2.33 14.25
C LEU A 284 -4.06 2.79 12.95
N ILE A 285 -5.15 3.56 13.02
CA ILE A 285 -5.82 4.13 11.85
C ILE A 285 -4.93 5.20 11.19
N GLN A 286 -4.27 6.06 11.96
CA GLN A 286 -3.30 7.02 11.43
C GLN A 286 -2.14 6.31 10.73
N ALA A 287 -1.63 5.23 11.31
CA ALA A 287 -0.67 4.37 10.61
C ALA A 287 -1.25 3.82 9.31
N GLY A 288 -2.54 3.51 9.29
CA GLY A 288 -3.27 3.05 8.10
C GLY A 288 -3.23 4.02 6.92
N GLU A 289 -3.08 5.32 7.16
CA GLU A 289 -2.88 6.32 6.08
C GLU A 289 -1.59 6.05 5.30
N ILE A 290 -0.58 5.48 5.98
CA ILE A 290 0.72 5.12 5.41
C ILE A 290 0.68 3.69 4.89
N ILE A 291 0.35 2.71 5.77
CA ILE A 291 0.47 1.28 5.45
C ILE A 291 -0.69 0.74 4.63
N ARG A 292 -1.79 1.51 4.50
CA ARG A 292 -3.02 1.17 3.75
C ARG A 292 -3.79 -0.02 4.33
N CYS A 293 -5.02 -0.20 3.92
CA CYS A 293 -5.87 -1.31 4.35
C CYS A 293 -6.51 -2.05 3.17
N GLY A 294 -7.04 -3.25 3.42
CA GLY A 294 -7.74 -4.04 2.43
C GLY A 294 -6.83 -4.75 1.43
N ARG A 295 -7.39 -5.05 0.26
CA ARG A 295 -6.77 -5.83 -0.80
C ARG A 295 -6.05 -4.94 -1.83
N SER A 296 -5.21 -5.58 -2.65
CA SER A 296 -4.57 -4.95 -3.83
C SER A 296 -3.77 -3.67 -3.51
N THR A 297 -3.28 -3.54 -2.29
CA THR A 297 -2.51 -2.36 -1.84
C THR A 297 -1.24 -2.12 -2.66
N THR A 298 -0.62 -3.19 -3.18
CA THR A 298 0.54 -3.10 -4.09
C THR A 298 0.23 -2.40 -5.41
N PHE A 299 -1.05 -2.27 -5.74
CA PHE A 299 -1.56 -1.55 -6.91
C PHE A 299 -2.16 -0.20 -6.52
N GLY A 300 -1.71 0.38 -5.40
CA GLY A 300 -2.11 1.70 -4.94
C GLY A 300 -3.46 1.77 -4.25
N GLN A 301 -4.14 0.64 -4.06
CA GLN A 301 -5.43 0.60 -3.37
C GLN A 301 -5.30 0.68 -1.86
N GLY A 302 -6.43 0.90 -1.19
CA GLY A 302 -6.50 0.85 0.26
C GLY A 302 -6.01 2.10 0.98
N LYS A 303 -5.81 3.23 0.29
CA LYS A 303 -5.42 4.48 0.93
C LYS A 303 -6.62 5.08 1.66
N ILE A 304 -6.47 5.23 2.96
CA ILE A 304 -7.44 5.88 3.83
C ILE A 304 -6.90 7.20 4.34
N SER A 305 -7.77 8.07 4.83
CA SER A 305 -7.40 9.31 5.51
C SER A 305 -8.41 9.60 6.59
N VAL A 306 -7.94 10.02 7.77
CA VAL A 306 -8.79 10.48 8.86
C VAL A 306 -9.27 11.89 8.54
N ILE A 307 -10.59 12.09 8.54
CA ILE A 307 -11.19 13.43 8.37
C ILE A 307 -11.36 14.11 9.72
N SER A 308 -11.92 13.37 10.68
CA SER A 308 -12.14 13.84 12.04
C SER A 308 -12.21 12.69 13.03
N THR A 309 -11.86 12.97 14.28
CA THR A 309 -12.10 12.09 15.43
C THR A 309 -12.58 12.96 16.57
N THR A 310 -13.72 12.59 17.18
CA THR A 310 -14.31 13.30 18.33
C THR A 310 -14.64 12.31 19.44
N ARG A 311 -14.53 12.74 20.68
CA ARG A 311 -15.06 12.00 21.82
C ARG A 311 -16.52 12.36 22.00
N LEU A 312 -17.38 11.36 22.21
CA LEU A 312 -18.78 11.60 22.56
C LEU A 312 -18.88 11.75 24.08
N SER A 313 -19.69 12.70 24.53
CA SER A 313 -20.02 12.82 25.96
C SER A 313 -20.88 11.62 26.39
N GLU A 314 -20.87 11.27 27.68
CA GLU A 314 -21.67 10.15 28.23
C GLU A 314 -23.16 10.27 27.89
N ARG A 315 -23.70 11.49 27.77
CA ARG A 315 -25.10 11.74 27.39
C ARG A 315 -25.38 11.40 25.93
N GLU A 316 -24.48 11.71 25.03
CA GLU A 316 -24.64 11.39 23.58
C GLU A 316 -24.41 9.92 23.29
N SER A 317 -23.64 9.23 24.13
CA SER A 317 -23.44 7.77 24.02
C SER A 317 -24.70 6.97 24.32
N SER A 318 -25.58 7.45 25.22
CA SER A 318 -26.80 6.76 25.63
C SER A 318 -27.89 6.83 24.57
N ASP A 319 -28.02 7.96 23.88
CA ASP A 319 -29.04 8.16 22.84
C ASP A 319 -28.78 7.35 21.57
N VAL A 320 -27.52 6.98 21.30
CA VAL A 320 -27.12 6.16 20.17
C VAL A 320 -27.47 4.68 20.38
N PHE A 321 -27.74 4.23 21.60
CA PHE A 321 -28.07 2.83 21.94
C PHE A 321 -29.57 2.55 22.07
N ILE A 322 -30.46 3.56 21.97
CA ILE A 322 -31.90 3.41 22.20
C ILE A 322 -32.70 3.20 20.89
N ASP A 323 -32.14 3.52 19.72
CA ASP A 323 -32.83 3.42 18.41
C ASP A 323 -32.41 2.19 17.58
N SER A 324 -32.26 1.03 18.20
CA SER A 324 -31.98 -0.25 17.49
C SER A 324 -32.92 -1.38 17.92
#